data_b78939b1cbd0018fc4fdfba4aa249f74
#
_entry.id   b78939b1cbd0018fc4fdfba4aa249f74
#
_cell.length_a   1.000
_cell.length_b   1.000
_cell.length_c   1.000
_cell.angle_alpha   90.00
_cell.angle_beta   90.00
_cell.angle_gamma   90.00
#
_symmetry.space_group_name_H-M   'P 1'
#
loop_
_entity.id
_entity.type
_entity.pdbx_description
1 polymer ?
#
loop_
_entity_poly.entity_id
_entity_poly.type
_entity_poly.pdbx_seq_one_letter_code
_entity_poly.pdbx_strand_id
1 'polypeptide(L)'
;RDRCGWGKVLPENEGLGFAACYGQERNMPTWVGCVAHVAVDPETSKVTVKKIWQTIDCGTVVHPDGAMAQAEGASLWGVSLALHEGANFANGEVAERNLDAYTPLRMADVPELDLRFMDSTEHPTGLGEPPLIAVPPAIGNAIFAATGKRLRDLPIRL
;
A
#
# COMPACT_ATOMS: atom_id res chain seq x y z
N ARG A 1 13.41 -9.99 -1.60
CA ARG A 1 12.94 -11.38 -1.57
C ARG A 1 13.09 -11.95 -0.17
N ASP A 2 14.29 -11.93 0.39
CA ASP A 2 14.62 -12.62 1.66
C ASP A 2 13.90 -11.98 2.86
N ARG A 3 13.78 -10.66 2.89
CA ARG A 3 13.11 -9.91 3.97
C ARG A 3 11.63 -10.30 4.14
N CYS A 4 10.90 -10.46 3.05
CA CYS A 4 9.47 -10.78 3.08
C CYS A 4 9.18 -12.29 3.06
N GLY A 5 10.22 -13.14 2.97
CA GLY A 5 10.04 -14.58 2.89
C GLY A 5 9.34 -15.06 1.63
N TRP A 6 9.50 -14.36 0.50
CA TRP A 6 8.87 -14.70 -0.77
C TRP A 6 9.16 -16.13 -1.20
N GLY A 7 8.09 -16.91 -1.44
CA GLY A 7 8.17 -18.32 -1.81
C GLY A 7 8.04 -19.28 -0.62
N LYS A 8 7.90 -18.78 0.61
CA LYS A 8 7.53 -19.61 1.76
C LYS A 8 6.06 -20.01 1.68
N VAL A 9 5.73 -21.19 2.20
CA VAL A 9 4.34 -21.61 2.38
C VAL A 9 3.71 -20.73 3.47
N LEU A 10 2.58 -20.13 3.15
CA LEU A 10 1.79 -19.34 4.09
C LEU A 10 0.61 -20.16 4.62
N PRO A 11 0.00 -19.74 5.73
CA PRO A 11 -1.29 -20.28 6.18
C PRO A 11 -2.36 -20.16 5.08
N GLU A 12 -3.40 -20.98 5.19
CA GLU A 12 -4.56 -20.90 4.33
C GLU A 12 -5.20 -19.50 4.39
N ASN A 13 -5.70 -19.01 3.26
CA ASN A 13 -6.29 -17.67 3.11
C ASN A 13 -5.31 -16.50 3.37
N GLU A 14 -4.01 -16.76 3.41
CA GLU A 14 -2.98 -15.72 3.44
C GLU A 14 -2.21 -15.67 2.11
N GLY A 15 -1.76 -14.49 1.72
CA GLY A 15 -1.04 -14.31 0.47
C GLY A 15 -0.02 -13.17 0.52
N LEU A 16 1.04 -13.33 -0.26
CA LEU A 16 1.98 -12.25 -0.58
C LEU A 16 1.71 -11.75 -1.99
N GLY A 17 1.68 -10.43 -2.14
CA GLY A 17 1.58 -9.78 -3.44
C GLY A 17 2.67 -8.75 -3.64
N PHE A 18 3.29 -8.73 -4.82
CA PHE A 18 4.31 -7.77 -5.20
C PHE A 18 3.76 -6.79 -6.23
N ALA A 19 4.18 -5.54 -6.10
CA ALA A 19 4.04 -4.52 -7.12
C ALA A 19 5.27 -3.61 -7.13
N ALA A 20 5.58 -3.04 -8.27
CA ALA A 20 6.59 -2.02 -8.42
C ALA A 20 6.05 -0.89 -9.30
N CYS A 21 6.44 0.32 -8.97
CA CYS A 21 6.07 1.51 -9.72
C CYS A 21 7.16 2.57 -9.63
N TYR A 22 6.98 3.63 -10.36
CA TYR A 22 7.68 4.88 -10.12
C TYR A 22 6.68 6.03 -10.10
N GLY A 23 6.90 6.96 -9.17
CA GLY A 23 6.24 8.26 -9.18
C GLY A 23 7.21 9.30 -9.70
N GLN A 24 6.74 10.17 -10.57
CA GLN A 24 7.61 11.17 -11.21
C GLN A 24 7.08 12.57 -10.96
N GLU A 25 7.93 13.39 -10.34
CA GLU A 25 7.76 14.83 -10.30
C GLU A 25 8.89 15.50 -11.07
N ARG A 26 8.56 16.43 -11.95
CA ARG A 26 9.54 17.27 -12.65
C ARG A 26 10.66 16.48 -13.36
N ASN A 27 10.32 15.35 -13.96
CA ASN A 27 11.27 14.43 -14.61
C ASN A 27 12.27 13.75 -13.66
N MET A 28 11.95 13.67 -12.36
CA MET A 28 12.78 13.00 -11.36
C MET A 28 12.00 11.85 -10.71
N PRO A 29 12.16 10.61 -11.18
CA PRO A 29 11.40 9.49 -10.68
C PRO A 29 11.88 9.01 -9.31
N THR A 30 10.95 8.67 -8.43
CA THR A 30 11.19 7.82 -7.26
C THR A 30 10.68 6.42 -7.57
N TRP A 31 11.52 5.42 -7.42
CA TRP A 31 11.19 4.02 -7.68
C TRP A 31 10.78 3.32 -6.38
N VAL A 32 9.74 2.50 -6.45
CA VAL A 32 9.21 1.78 -5.29
C VAL A 32 8.92 0.34 -5.64
N GLY A 33 9.49 -0.58 -4.88
CA GLY A 33 9.08 -1.98 -4.85
C GLY A 33 8.32 -2.24 -3.54
N CYS A 34 7.13 -2.82 -3.63
CA CYS A 34 6.26 -3.10 -2.50
C CYS A 34 5.85 -4.57 -2.46
N VAL A 35 5.91 -5.18 -1.28
CA VAL A 35 5.27 -6.48 -1.00
C VAL A 35 4.26 -6.27 0.11
N ALA A 36 3.03 -6.74 -0.11
CA ALA A 36 1.99 -6.79 0.92
C ALA A 36 1.74 -8.24 1.35
N HIS A 37 1.55 -8.44 2.64
CA HIS A 37 1.06 -9.68 3.24
C HIS A 37 -0.36 -9.45 3.72
N VAL A 38 -1.30 -10.22 3.21
CA VAL A 38 -2.71 -10.13 3.61
C VAL A 38 -3.21 -11.46 4.18
N ALA A 39 -4.20 -11.37 5.05
CA ALA A 39 -5.07 -12.46 5.43
C ALA A 39 -6.51 -12.12 5.01
N VAL A 40 -7.24 -13.10 4.51
CA VAL A 40 -8.63 -12.96 4.10
C VAL A 40 -9.48 -13.90 4.96
N ASP A 41 -10.44 -13.34 5.66
CA ASP A 41 -11.42 -14.13 6.40
C ASP A 41 -12.42 -14.77 5.41
N PRO A 42 -12.50 -16.11 5.35
CA PRO A 42 -13.35 -16.79 4.38
C PRO A 42 -14.86 -16.62 4.66
N GLU A 43 -15.25 -16.35 5.90
CA GLU A 43 -16.66 -16.21 6.28
C GLU A 43 -17.17 -14.78 6.04
N THR A 44 -16.36 -13.79 6.41
CA THR A 44 -16.75 -12.37 6.34
C THR A 44 -16.24 -11.64 5.11
N SER A 45 -15.32 -12.26 4.36
CA SER A 45 -14.57 -11.63 3.27
C SER A 45 -13.72 -10.41 3.71
N LYS A 46 -13.49 -10.24 5.00
CA LYS A 46 -12.66 -9.15 5.52
C LYS A 46 -11.20 -9.38 5.13
N VAL A 47 -10.61 -8.37 4.52
CA VAL A 47 -9.18 -8.33 4.21
C VAL A 47 -8.44 -7.61 5.33
N THR A 48 -7.41 -8.25 5.88
CA THR A 48 -6.49 -7.66 6.86
C THR A 48 -5.10 -7.60 6.25
N VAL A 49 -4.54 -6.41 6.14
CA VAL A 49 -3.13 -6.25 5.76
C VAL A 49 -2.28 -6.45 7.00
N LYS A 50 -1.48 -7.51 7.02
CA LYS A 50 -0.63 -7.87 8.18
C LYS A 50 0.67 -7.09 8.18
N LYS A 51 1.31 -6.99 7.01
CA LYS A 51 2.61 -6.33 6.87
C LYS A 51 2.85 -5.81 5.46
N ILE A 52 3.56 -4.71 5.38
CA ILE A 52 4.06 -4.13 4.13
C ILE A 52 5.58 -3.99 4.22
N TRP A 53 6.25 -4.46 3.18
CA TRP A 53 7.66 -4.18 2.94
C TRP A 53 7.77 -3.26 1.74
N GLN A 54 8.58 -2.22 1.86
CA GLN A 54 8.96 -1.41 0.71
C GLN A 54 10.48 -1.24 0.62
N THR A 55 10.93 -1.10 -0.61
CA THR A 55 12.26 -0.61 -0.95
C THR A 55 12.07 0.57 -1.89
N ILE A 56 12.66 1.70 -1.52
CA ILE A 56 12.42 3.00 -2.14
C ILE A 56 13.78 3.55 -2.60
N ASP A 57 13.87 3.89 -3.87
CA ASP A 57 14.99 4.65 -4.43
C ASP A 57 14.50 6.06 -4.77
N CYS A 58 14.89 7.01 -3.94
CA CYS A 58 14.58 8.43 -4.07
C CYS A 58 15.83 9.31 -4.21
N GLY A 59 16.94 8.71 -4.65
CA GLY A 59 18.22 9.39 -4.62
C GLY A 59 18.74 9.58 -3.19
N THR A 60 19.59 10.58 -3.01
CA THR A 60 20.19 10.89 -1.71
C THR A 60 19.12 11.29 -0.69
N VAL A 61 19.08 10.58 0.44
CA VAL A 61 18.19 10.91 1.56
C VAL A 61 18.83 12.00 2.42
N VAL A 62 18.32 13.23 2.30
CA VAL A 62 18.88 14.40 3.00
C VAL A 62 18.51 14.42 4.49
N HIS A 63 17.27 14.01 4.81
CA HIS A 63 16.74 13.99 6.17
C HIS A 63 16.07 12.64 6.46
N PRO A 64 16.80 11.66 7.01
CA PRO A 64 16.32 10.28 7.17
C PRO A 64 14.99 10.13 7.92
N ASP A 65 14.85 10.81 9.07
CA ASP A 65 13.63 10.71 9.89
C ASP A 65 12.41 11.29 9.17
N GLY A 66 12.58 12.45 8.52
CA GLY A 66 11.50 13.07 7.73
C GLY A 66 11.14 12.24 6.50
N ALA A 67 12.13 11.64 5.83
CA ALA A 67 11.92 10.75 4.70
C ALA A 67 11.14 9.49 5.13
N MET A 68 11.50 8.91 6.28
CA MET A 68 10.81 7.74 6.82
C MET A 68 9.36 8.08 7.18
N ALA A 69 9.11 9.19 7.88
CA ALA A 69 7.76 9.63 8.22
C ALA A 69 6.88 9.85 6.98
N GLN A 70 7.44 10.40 5.88
CA GLN A 70 6.74 10.53 4.61
C GLN A 70 6.41 9.17 3.99
N ALA A 71 7.36 8.26 3.95
CA ALA A 71 7.17 6.94 3.36
C ALA A 71 6.15 6.10 4.16
N GLU A 72 6.17 6.17 5.49
CA GLU A 72 5.19 5.52 6.37
C GLU A 72 3.79 6.08 6.14
N GLY A 73 3.63 7.42 6.17
CA GLY A 73 2.36 8.09 5.92
C GLY A 73 1.78 7.75 4.56
N ALA A 74 2.59 7.79 3.50
CA ALA A 74 2.17 7.42 2.15
C ALA A 74 1.78 5.94 2.05
N SER A 75 2.52 5.04 2.68
CA SER A 75 2.20 3.60 2.69
C SER A 75 0.86 3.32 3.37
N LEU A 76 0.60 3.94 4.52
CA LEU A 76 -0.67 3.82 5.24
C LEU A 76 -1.82 4.42 4.45
N TRP A 77 -1.60 5.54 3.79
CA TRP A 77 -2.61 6.11 2.88
C TRP A 77 -2.91 5.16 1.72
N GLY A 78 -1.91 4.48 1.17
CA GLY A 78 -2.10 3.44 0.16
C GLY A 78 -2.99 2.29 0.63
N VAL A 79 -2.86 1.85 1.89
CA VAL A 79 -3.76 0.86 2.53
C VAL A 79 -5.17 1.42 2.65
N SER A 80 -5.30 2.68 3.08
CA SER A 80 -6.57 3.35 3.24
C SER A 80 -7.34 3.43 1.92
N LEU A 81 -6.70 3.88 0.85
CA LEU A 81 -7.29 3.93 -0.50
C LEU A 81 -7.63 2.52 -1.02
N ALA A 82 -6.80 1.53 -0.73
CA ALA A 82 -7.03 0.18 -1.21
C ALA A 82 -8.29 -0.46 -0.60
N LEU A 83 -8.56 -0.24 0.69
CA LEU A 83 -9.55 -1.02 1.44
C LEU A 83 -10.70 -0.20 2.04
N HIS A 84 -10.51 1.08 2.28
CA HIS A 84 -11.43 1.88 3.07
C HIS A 84 -12.07 3.04 2.31
N GLU A 85 -11.24 3.90 1.71
CA GLU A 85 -11.68 5.16 1.16
C GLU A 85 -12.39 4.98 -0.18
N GLY A 86 -13.56 5.58 -0.29
CA GLY A 86 -14.33 5.65 -1.51
C GLY A 86 -15.38 6.74 -1.41
N ALA A 87 -15.66 7.41 -2.51
CA ALA A 87 -16.71 8.40 -2.62
C ALA A 87 -17.74 7.96 -3.65
N ASN A 88 -19.01 7.99 -3.27
CA ASN A 88 -20.13 7.71 -4.14
C ASN A 88 -20.84 9.00 -4.53
N PHE A 89 -21.24 9.08 -5.78
CA PHE A 89 -21.99 10.25 -6.30
C PHE A 89 -23.45 9.85 -6.55
N ALA A 90 -24.36 10.61 -5.95
CA ALA A 90 -25.79 10.44 -6.15
C ALA A 90 -26.43 11.81 -6.41
N ASN A 91 -27.17 11.94 -7.52
CA ASN A 91 -27.84 13.18 -7.91
C ASN A 91 -26.94 14.42 -8.00
N GLY A 92 -25.66 14.24 -8.40
CA GLY A 92 -24.69 15.31 -8.52
C GLY A 92 -24.02 15.73 -7.20
N GLU A 93 -24.25 15.02 -6.11
CA GLU A 93 -23.64 15.25 -4.80
C GLU A 93 -22.84 14.05 -4.33
N VAL A 94 -21.83 14.27 -3.47
CA VAL A 94 -21.11 13.20 -2.76
C VAL A 94 -22.01 12.67 -1.65
N ALA A 95 -22.19 11.34 -1.61
CA ALA A 95 -23.03 10.68 -0.62
C ALA A 95 -22.40 10.70 0.78
N GLU A 96 -21.08 10.52 0.84
CA GLU A 96 -20.30 10.54 2.08
C GLU A 96 -20.00 11.99 2.48
N ARG A 97 -20.88 12.58 3.28
CA ARG A 97 -20.79 14.01 3.64
C ARG A 97 -19.93 14.30 4.88
N ASN A 98 -19.56 13.27 5.65
CA ASN A 98 -18.82 13.42 6.88
C ASN A 98 -18.03 12.14 7.22
N LEU A 99 -17.15 12.19 8.24
CA LEU A 99 -16.28 11.09 8.67
C LEU A 99 -17.02 9.93 9.37
N ASP A 100 -18.31 10.00 9.54
CA ASP A 100 -19.17 8.87 9.91
C ASP A 100 -19.47 7.94 8.71
N ALA A 101 -19.51 8.51 7.50
CA ALA A 101 -19.74 7.78 6.25
C ALA A 101 -18.45 7.61 5.42
N TYR A 102 -17.58 8.63 5.38
CA TYR A 102 -16.25 8.52 4.80
C TYR A 102 -15.25 8.00 5.86
N THR A 103 -14.83 6.75 5.69
CA THR A 103 -14.09 6.02 6.72
C THR A 103 -12.66 5.69 6.27
N PRO A 104 -11.66 6.55 6.53
CA PRO A 104 -10.26 6.23 6.28
C PRO A 104 -9.74 5.15 7.25
N LEU A 105 -8.54 4.62 6.97
CA LEU A 105 -7.85 3.66 7.82
C LEU A 105 -7.83 4.11 9.28
N ARG A 106 -8.13 3.18 10.20
CA ARG A 106 -8.10 3.44 11.65
C ARG A 106 -6.87 2.80 12.28
N MET A 107 -6.44 3.30 13.43
CA MET A 107 -5.26 2.81 14.16
C MET A 107 -5.28 1.31 14.42
N ALA A 108 -6.47 0.73 14.64
CA ALA A 108 -6.62 -0.70 14.88
C ALA A 108 -6.31 -1.58 13.64
N ASP A 109 -6.37 -1.00 12.43
CA ASP A 109 -6.16 -1.72 11.16
C ASP A 109 -4.81 -1.38 10.51
N VAL A 110 -3.94 -0.63 11.21
CA VAL A 110 -2.59 -0.27 10.73
C VAL A 110 -1.72 -1.52 10.67
N PRO A 111 -1.13 -1.85 9.49
CA PRO A 111 -0.23 -2.98 9.35
C PRO A 111 1.15 -2.69 9.94
N GLU A 112 1.93 -3.74 10.14
CA GLU A 112 3.37 -3.61 10.37
C GLU A 112 4.05 -3.08 9.10
N LEU A 113 4.98 -2.12 9.24
CA LEU A 113 5.74 -1.55 8.14
C LEU A 113 7.24 -1.91 8.27
N ASP A 114 7.85 -2.34 7.17
CA ASP A 114 9.31 -2.54 7.04
C ASP A 114 9.78 -1.83 5.76
N LEU A 115 10.10 -0.55 5.91
CA LEU A 115 10.46 0.34 4.80
C LEU A 115 11.97 0.56 4.79
N ARG A 116 12.56 0.62 3.60
CA ARG A 116 13.99 0.89 3.42
C ARG A 116 14.25 1.75 2.21
N PHE A 117 15.17 2.69 2.37
CA PHE A 117 15.73 3.44 1.27
C PHE A 117 16.92 2.70 0.67
N MET A 118 17.08 2.83 -0.64
CA MET A 118 18.30 2.42 -1.32
C MET A 118 19.41 3.43 -1.05
N ASP A 119 20.63 2.92 -0.86
CA ASP A 119 21.82 3.80 -0.86
C ASP A 119 22.00 4.34 -2.27
N SER A 120 21.96 5.66 -2.40
CA SER A 120 22.06 6.35 -3.69
C SER A 120 22.81 7.66 -3.54
N THR A 121 23.58 8.01 -4.56
CA THR A 121 24.27 9.30 -4.70
C THR A 121 23.61 10.22 -5.73
N GLU A 122 22.49 9.75 -6.30
CA GLU A 122 21.71 10.53 -7.26
C GLU A 122 21.00 11.71 -6.56
N HIS A 123 20.52 12.65 -7.37
CA HIS A 123 19.76 13.79 -6.84
C HIS A 123 18.51 13.33 -6.06
N PRO A 124 18.21 14.01 -4.93
CA PRO A 124 16.98 13.75 -4.18
C PRO A 124 15.74 13.93 -5.05
N THR A 125 14.78 13.00 -4.88
CA THR A 125 13.48 13.03 -5.57
C THR A 125 12.33 13.03 -4.56
N GLY A 126 11.08 13.13 -5.03
CA GLY A 126 9.90 13.26 -4.17
C GLY A 126 9.58 11.99 -3.40
N LEU A 127 9.11 12.12 -2.16
CA LEU A 127 8.71 11.02 -1.26
C LEU A 127 7.27 11.11 -0.77
N GLY A 128 6.52 12.14 -1.16
CA GLY A 128 5.16 12.35 -0.68
C GLY A 128 4.18 11.29 -1.16
N GLU A 129 4.16 11.00 -2.45
CA GLU A 129 3.18 10.11 -3.08
C GLU A 129 3.76 8.79 -3.60
N PRO A 130 5.01 8.71 -4.11
CA PRO A 130 5.50 7.49 -4.74
C PRO A 130 5.36 6.21 -3.87
N PRO A 131 5.62 6.22 -2.56
CA PRO A 131 5.45 5.04 -1.71
C PRO A 131 4.01 4.54 -1.63
N LEU A 132 3.01 5.41 -1.87
CA LEU A 132 1.59 5.05 -1.88
C LEU A 132 1.24 4.18 -3.10
N ILE A 133 1.76 4.52 -4.28
CA ILE A 133 1.27 4.02 -5.57
C ILE A 133 1.39 2.49 -5.68
N ALA A 134 2.45 1.90 -5.12
CA ALA A 134 2.69 0.46 -5.17
C ALA A 134 1.85 -0.35 -4.18
N VAL A 135 1.24 0.28 -3.16
CA VAL A 135 0.53 -0.43 -2.09
C VAL A 135 -0.78 -1.06 -2.56
N PRO A 136 -1.73 -0.35 -3.19
CA PRO A 136 -2.98 -0.94 -3.63
C PRO A 136 -2.79 -2.14 -4.57
N PRO A 137 -1.94 -2.09 -5.62
CA PRO A 137 -1.74 -3.23 -6.49
C PRO A 137 -1.02 -4.39 -5.80
N ALA A 138 -0.12 -4.14 -4.84
CA ALA A 138 0.49 -5.20 -4.03
C ALA A 138 -0.57 -5.92 -3.19
N ILE A 139 -1.49 -5.18 -2.54
CA ILE A 139 -2.63 -5.75 -1.80
C ILE A 139 -3.53 -6.57 -2.74
N GLY A 140 -3.90 -6.04 -3.90
CA GLY A 140 -4.71 -6.77 -4.88
C GLY A 140 -4.06 -8.07 -5.36
N ASN A 141 -2.75 -8.07 -5.56
CA ASN A 141 -1.98 -9.27 -5.91
C ASN A 141 -1.89 -10.26 -4.74
N ALA A 142 -1.77 -9.78 -3.50
CA ALA A 142 -1.77 -10.62 -2.31
C ALA A 142 -3.13 -11.30 -2.08
N ILE A 143 -4.24 -10.58 -2.29
CA ILE A 143 -5.59 -11.14 -2.25
C ILE A 143 -5.76 -12.22 -3.32
N PHE A 144 -5.26 -11.98 -4.54
CA PHE A 144 -5.29 -13.00 -5.57
C PHE A 144 -4.50 -14.25 -5.18
N ALA A 145 -3.33 -14.09 -4.58
CA ALA A 145 -2.53 -15.22 -4.10
C ALA A 145 -3.24 -16.00 -2.98
N ALA A 146 -3.99 -15.31 -2.10
CA ALA A 146 -4.73 -15.93 -0.99
C ALA A 146 -6.02 -16.64 -1.45
N THR A 147 -6.72 -16.10 -2.47
CA THR A 147 -8.12 -16.49 -2.77
C THR A 147 -8.37 -16.93 -4.21
N GLY A 148 -7.45 -16.69 -5.12
CA GLY A 148 -7.65 -16.85 -6.56
C GLY A 148 -8.53 -15.79 -7.23
N LYS A 149 -9.12 -14.85 -6.46
CA LYS A 149 -10.00 -13.79 -6.99
C LYS A 149 -9.18 -12.57 -7.45
N ARG A 150 -9.32 -12.17 -8.70
CA ARG A 150 -8.64 -11.00 -9.29
C ARG A 150 -9.55 -9.77 -9.24
N LEU A 151 -9.21 -8.83 -8.36
CA LEU A 151 -9.94 -7.56 -8.16
C LEU A 151 -9.13 -6.40 -8.75
N ARG A 152 -9.81 -5.44 -9.38
CA ARG A 152 -9.18 -4.28 -10.06
C ARG A 152 -9.86 -2.95 -9.76
N ASP A 153 -10.91 -2.96 -8.96
CA ASP A 153 -11.65 -1.76 -8.56
C ASP A 153 -11.26 -1.36 -7.14
N LEU A 154 -11.24 -0.06 -6.85
CA LEU A 154 -11.00 0.51 -5.54
C LEU A 154 -12.27 1.22 -5.01
N PRO A 155 -12.51 1.15 -3.71
CA PRO A 155 -11.85 0.29 -2.73
C PRO A 155 -12.12 -1.18 -3.00
N ILE A 156 -11.13 -2.05 -2.72
CA ILE A 156 -11.23 -3.49 -2.94
C ILE A 156 -12.35 -4.07 -2.06
N ARG A 157 -13.27 -4.82 -2.69
CA ARG A 157 -14.34 -5.57 -2.03
C ARG A 157 -14.35 -7.01 -2.57
N LEU A 158 -14.43 -8.00 -1.67
CA LEU A 158 -14.49 -9.44 -1.97
C LEU A 158 -15.92 -9.95 -2.02
#